data_5c89042766b52d4edf9a20977f12c338
#
_entry.id   5c89042766b52d4edf9a20977f12c338
#
_cell.length_a   1.000
_cell.length_b   1.000
_cell.length_c   1.000
_cell.angle_alpha   90.00
_cell.angle_beta   90.00
_cell.angle_gamma   90.00
#
_symmetry.space_group_name_H-M   'P 1'
#
loop_
_entity.id
_entity.type
_entity.pdbx_description
1 polymer ?
#
loop_
_entity_poly.entity_id
_entity_poly.type
_entity_poly.pdbx_seq_one_letter_code
_entity_poly.pdbx_strand_id
1 'polypeptide(L)'
;ESTILALADPADRDGDGVRGVPNWVSNPESGKAHLGRYGWKAAKATLRQQVGDALIKDMSVTSPVFPSRSCQRLDPDCRNASGGTAISEAELQRLADYLSLLAVPAQRSLRSGFPADTRVSPEHDVNPDQINRGRNLFAQAQCVACHTPQMQTGARHPFAELRNQTIRPYSNLLLHDMGPGLADTLAEGKATASMWRTAPLWGLGSLKYTQGGAQKARYLHDGRARTLIEAILWHGGEAGASRVGFESMSKEERE
;
A
#
# COMPACT_ATOMS: atom_id res chain seq x y z
N GLU A 1 -12.38 -7.00 4.03
CA GLU A 1 -12.94 -5.64 4.24
C GLU A 1 -13.38 -5.43 5.69
N SER A 2 -14.09 -6.39 6.31
CA SER A 2 -14.53 -6.27 7.70
C SER A 2 -13.41 -5.98 8.69
N THR A 3 -12.25 -6.61 8.52
CA THR A 3 -11.05 -6.38 9.35
C THR A 3 -10.56 -4.93 9.22
N ILE A 4 -10.56 -4.38 8.00
CA ILE A 4 -10.15 -2.99 7.75
C ILE A 4 -11.14 -2.03 8.41
N LEU A 5 -12.44 -2.27 8.23
CA LEU A 5 -13.49 -1.42 8.78
C LEU A 5 -13.52 -1.45 10.31
N ALA A 6 -13.14 -2.57 10.92
CA ALA A 6 -13.03 -2.69 12.38
C ALA A 6 -11.88 -1.87 12.99
N LEU A 7 -10.91 -1.47 12.17
CA LEU A 7 -9.78 -0.62 12.56
C LEU A 7 -10.03 0.88 12.32
N ALA A 8 -11.18 1.23 11.72
CA ALA A 8 -11.49 2.61 11.39
C ALA A 8 -12.07 3.35 12.61
N ASP A 9 -11.52 4.51 12.91
CA ASP A 9 -12.06 5.45 13.88
C ASP A 9 -12.13 6.89 13.36
N PRO A 10 -13.01 7.19 12.38
CA PRO A 10 -13.09 8.52 11.78
C PRO A 10 -13.40 9.64 12.77
N ALA A 11 -13.93 9.31 13.95
CA ALA A 11 -14.33 10.23 14.98
C ALA A 11 -13.30 10.40 16.11
N ASP A 12 -12.18 9.67 16.04
CA ASP A 12 -11.15 9.66 17.09
C ASP A 12 -11.77 9.44 18.48
N ARG A 13 -12.48 8.32 18.64
CA ARG A 13 -13.28 8.06 19.86
C ARG A 13 -12.43 7.68 21.05
N ASP A 14 -11.27 7.09 20.80
CA ASP A 14 -10.29 6.74 21.83
C ASP A 14 -9.36 7.90 22.19
N GLY A 15 -9.38 9.00 21.40
CA GLY A 15 -8.65 10.23 21.65
C GLY A 15 -7.15 10.11 21.47
N ASP A 16 -6.69 9.14 20.67
CA ASP A 16 -5.25 8.94 20.41
C ASP A 16 -4.71 9.85 19.27
N GLY A 17 -5.60 10.59 18.60
CA GLY A 17 -5.29 11.50 17.50
C GLY A 17 -5.15 10.80 16.14
N VAL A 18 -5.45 9.50 16.04
CA VAL A 18 -5.35 8.69 14.82
C VAL A 18 -6.73 8.24 14.37
N ARG A 19 -7.24 8.80 13.30
CA ARG A 19 -8.63 8.55 12.88
C ARG A 19 -8.82 7.30 12.05
N GLY A 20 -7.99 7.07 11.05
CA GLY A 20 -8.16 5.96 10.13
C GLY A 20 -9.49 5.99 9.37
N VAL A 21 -9.55 6.67 8.23
CA VAL A 21 -10.78 6.89 7.46
C VAL A 21 -10.90 5.90 6.29
N PRO A 22 -11.99 5.13 6.17
CA PRO A 22 -12.23 4.29 5.00
C PRO A 22 -12.57 5.15 3.78
N ASN A 23 -11.93 4.90 2.64
CA ASN A 23 -12.29 5.55 1.38
C ASN A 23 -13.35 4.72 0.64
N TRP A 24 -14.57 5.25 0.53
CA TRP A 24 -15.65 4.64 -0.24
C TRP A 24 -15.62 5.19 -1.66
N VAL A 25 -15.34 4.32 -2.63
CA VAL A 25 -15.11 4.70 -4.03
C VAL A 25 -16.07 3.95 -4.96
N SER A 26 -16.41 4.58 -6.08
CA SER A 26 -17.24 3.93 -7.11
C SER A 26 -16.45 2.82 -7.79
N ASN A 27 -17.07 1.65 -7.88
CA ASN A 27 -16.58 0.58 -8.74
C ASN A 27 -17.29 0.69 -10.11
N PRO A 28 -16.57 0.96 -11.20
CA PRO A 28 -17.17 1.17 -12.51
C PRO A 28 -17.89 -0.08 -13.04
N GLU A 29 -17.51 -1.28 -12.61
CA GLU A 29 -18.13 -2.53 -13.05
C GLU A 29 -19.49 -2.79 -12.39
N SER A 30 -19.67 -2.39 -11.12
CA SER A 30 -20.93 -2.60 -10.39
C SER A 30 -21.78 -1.33 -10.28
N GLY A 31 -21.22 -0.16 -10.56
CA GLY A 31 -21.86 1.14 -10.34
C GLY A 31 -22.08 1.48 -8.86
N LYS A 32 -21.59 0.66 -7.92
CA LYS A 32 -21.82 0.82 -6.47
C LYS A 32 -20.56 1.32 -5.77
N ALA A 33 -20.75 1.92 -4.60
CA ALA A 33 -19.65 2.27 -3.72
C ALA A 33 -19.11 1.03 -3.02
N HIS A 34 -17.78 0.89 -3.01
CA HIS A 34 -17.03 -0.17 -2.34
C HIS A 34 -15.89 0.43 -1.55
N LEU A 35 -15.38 -0.31 -0.56
CA LEU A 35 -14.18 0.09 0.18
C LEU A 35 -12.96 0.10 -0.76
N GLY A 36 -12.35 1.27 -0.93
CA GLY A 36 -11.09 1.43 -1.63
C GLY A 36 -9.93 0.85 -0.83
N ARG A 37 -9.03 0.14 -1.52
CA ARG A 37 -7.88 -0.54 -0.90
C ARG A 37 -6.59 -0.38 -1.70
N TYR A 38 -6.69 0.00 -2.95
CA TYR A 38 -5.57 0.08 -3.88
C TYR A 38 -5.29 1.53 -4.27
N GLY A 39 -4.06 1.77 -4.74
CA GLY A 39 -3.53 3.10 -5.02
C GLY A 39 -3.10 3.84 -3.73
N TRP A 40 -2.39 4.94 -3.89
CA TRP A 40 -1.85 5.72 -2.78
C TRP A 40 -2.94 6.35 -1.89
N LYS A 41 -4.08 6.66 -2.46
CA LYS A 41 -5.24 7.26 -1.77
C LYS A 41 -6.40 6.29 -1.59
N ALA A 42 -6.17 4.97 -1.65
CA ALA A 42 -7.22 3.96 -1.58
C ALA A 42 -8.36 4.23 -2.58
N ALA A 43 -8.04 4.69 -3.78
CA ALA A 43 -9.02 5.16 -4.75
C ALA A 43 -9.60 4.04 -5.64
N LYS A 44 -9.16 2.81 -5.46
CA LYS A 44 -9.64 1.64 -6.21
C LYS A 44 -10.09 0.54 -5.26
N ALA A 45 -11.26 -0.04 -5.56
CA ALA A 45 -11.88 -1.05 -4.70
C ALA A 45 -11.37 -2.48 -4.98
N THR A 46 -11.06 -2.79 -6.23
CA THR A 46 -10.64 -4.12 -6.67
C THR A 46 -9.28 -4.08 -7.35
N LEU A 47 -8.56 -5.20 -7.31
CA LEU A 47 -7.29 -5.33 -8.03
C LEU A 47 -7.50 -5.19 -9.54
N ARG A 48 -8.62 -5.72 -10.06
CA ARG A 48 -9.00 -5.60 -11.47
C ARG A 48 -9.19 -4.13 -11.87
N GLN A 49 -9.84 -3.31 -11.03
CA GLN A 49 -9.96 -1.88 -11.23
C GLN A 49 -8.59 -1.19 -11.20
N GLN A 50 -7.71 -1.58 -10.27
CA GLN A 50 -6.35 -1.04 -10.18
C GLN A 50 -5.53 -1.38 -11.44
N VAL A 51 -5.63 -2.60 -11.96
CA VAL A 51 -4.97 -3.01 -13.21
C VAL A 51 -5.46 -2.17 -14.37
N GLY A 52 -6.78 -2.05 -14.53
CA GLY A 52 -7.37 -1.24 -15.60
C GLY A 52 -6.97 0.25 -15.51
N ASP A 53 -6.88 0.81 -14.28
CA ASP A 53 -6.48 2.19 -14.06
C ASP A 53 -4.99 2.41 -14.44
N ALA A 54 -4.11 1.47 -14.11
CA ALA A 54 -2.70 1.52 -14.51
C ALA A 54 -2.56 1.40 -16.05
N LEU A 55 -3.27 0.48 -16.66
CA LEU A 55 -3.27 0.31 -18.12
C LEU A 55 -3.65 1.61 -18.85
N ILE A 56 -4.72 2.27 -18.41
CA ILE A 56 -5.17 3.48 -19.10
C ILE A 56 -4.32 4.71 -18.79
N LYS A 57 -3.87 4.88 -17.54
CA LYS A 57 -3.12 6.07 -17.12
C LYS A 57 -1.66 6.04 -17.55
N ASP A 58 -1.01 4.88 -17.40
CA ASP A 58 0.43 4.77 -17.62
C ASP A 58 0.78 4.38 -19.06
N MET A 59 -0.12 3.67 -19.76
CA MET A 59 0.15 3.13 -21.09
C MET A 59 -0.92 3.50 -22.14
N SER A 60 -1.95 4.26 -21.80
CA SER A 60 -3.09 4.61 -22.67
C SER A 60 -3.81 3.38 -23.27
N VAL A 61 -3.75 2.23 -22.59
CA VAL A 61 -4.36 0.97 -22.99
C VAL A 61 -5.76 0.90 -22.40
N THR A 62 -6.78 0.93 -23.26
CA THR A 62 -8.19 0.79 -22.86
C THR A 62 -8.54 -0.65 -22.49
N SER A 63 -9.47 -0.81 -21.56
CA SER A 63 -9.91 -2.11 -21.05
C SER A 63 -11.42 -2.11 -20.83
N PRO A 64 -12.06 -3.27 -20.60
CA PRO A 64 -13.50 -3.33 -20.28
C PRO A 64 -13.90 -2.50 -19.06
N VAL A 65 -13.01 -2.31 -18.08
CA VAL A 65 -13.26 -1.46 -16.91
C VAL A 65 -13.13 0.03 -17.23
N PHE A 66 -12.20 0.39 -18.12
CA PHE A 66 -11.97 1.74 -18.61
C PHE A 66 -11.92 1.76 -20.14
N PRO A 67 -13.10 1.77 -20.81
CA PRO A 67 -13.17 1.63 -22.27
C PRO A 67 -12.83 2.91 -23.02
N SER A 68 -12.81 4.06 -22.32
CA SER A 68 -12.56 5.36 -22.92
C SER A 68 -11.14 5.84 -22.61
N ARG A 69 -10.47 6.41 -23.60
CA ARG A 69 -9.15 7.02 -23.41
C ARG A 69 -9.23 8.25 -22.53
N SER A 70 -8.23 8.43 -21.67
CA SER A 70 -8.04 9.66 -20.90
C SER A 70 -7.31 10.69 -21.77
N CYS A 71 -8.05 11.39 -22.62
CA CYS A 71 -7.48 12.38 -23.53
C CYS A 71 -7.30 13.74 -22.85
N GLN A 72 -6.19 14.41 -23.14
CA GLN A 72 -6.02 15.80 -22.75
C GLN A 72 -7.08 16.68 -23.43
N ARG A 73 -7.52 17.74 -22.73
CA ARG A 73 -8.63 18.62 -23.18
C ARG A 73 -8.40 19.20 -24.58
N LEU A 74 -7.13 19.43 -24.95
CA LEU A 74 -6.74 20.06 -26.21
C LEU A 74 -6.27 19.08 -27.29
N ASP A 75 -6.45 17.76 -27.07
CA ASP A 75 -6.08 16.73 -28.06
C ASP A 75 -7.32 16.20 -28.80
N PRO A 76 -7.67 16.78 -29.96
CA PRO A 76 -8.81 16.33 -30.76
C PRO A 76 -8.57 14.94 -31.38
N ASP A 77 -7.36 14.59 -31.72
CA ASP A 77 -7.04 13.32 -32.38
C ASP A 77 -7.22 12.15 -31.42
N CYS A 78 -6.81 12.31 -30.18
CA CYS A 78 -7.10 11.35 -29.12
C CYS A 78 -8.59 11.14 -28.92
N ARG A 79 -9.40 12.23 -28.92
CA ARG A 79 -10.84 12.14 -28.71
C ARG A 79 -11.58 11.53 -29.92
N ASN A 80 -11.07 11.75 -31.11
CA ASN A 80 -11.65 11.25 -32.38
C ASN A 80 -11.12 9.87 -32.75
N ALA A 81 -10.09 9.36 -32.07
CA ALA A 81 -9.60 8.02 -32.28
C ALA A 81 -10.73 6.99 -32.02
N SER A 82 -11.07 6.19 -33.02
CA SER A 82 -12.11 5.18 -32.96
C SER A 82 -11.92 4.28 -31.74
N GLY A 83 -12.93 4.25 -30.87
CA GLY A 83 -12.88 3.55 -29.61
C GLY A 83 -13.06 2.04 -29.77
N GLY A 84 -12.50 1.33 -28.86
CA GLY A 84 -12.60 -0.10 -28.59
C GLY A 84 -11.71 -0.39 -27.41
N THR A 85 -11.92 -1.52 -26.75
CA THR A 85 -11.00 -1.96 -25.73
C THR A 85 -9.75 -2.52 -26.40
N ALA A 86 -8.57 -2.03 -26.00
CA ALA A 86 -7.29 -2.52 -26.52
C ALA A 86 -6.95 -3.92 -26.00
N ILE A 87 -7.51 -4.28 -24.84
CA ILE A 87 -7.43 -5.64 -24.29
C ILE A 87 -8.84 -6.20 -24.05
N SER A 88 -8.95 -7.52 -24.19
CA SER A 88 -10.18 -8.25 -23.94
C SER A 88 -10.46 -8.45 -22.45
N GLU A 89 -11.69 -8.84 -22.14
CA GLU A 89 -12.11 -9.26 -20.80
C GLU A 89 -11.21 -10.37 -20.22
N ALA A 90 -10.89 -11.37 -21.04
CA ALA A 90 -10.05 -12.49 -20.63
C ALA A 90 -8.60 -12.10 -20.36
N GLU A 91 -8.05 -11.12 -21.08
CA GLU A 91 -6.70 -10.61 -20.83
C GLU A 91 -6.63 -9.79 -19.56
N LEU A 92 -7.59 -8.90 -19.33
CA LEU A 92 -7.69 -8.14 -18.09
C LEU A 92 -7.83 -9.07 -16.87
N GLN A 93 -8.67 -10.12 -16.97
CA GLN A 93 -8.84 -11.08 -15.90
C GLN A 93 -7.54 -11.86 -15.63
N ARG A 94 -6.83 -12.32 -16.67
CA ARG A 94 -5.53 -12.99 -16.49
C ARG A 94 -4.49 -12.12 -15.82
N LEU A 95 -4.44 -10.83 -16.11
CA LEU A 95 -3.54 -9.88 -15.43
C LEU A 95 -3.92 -9.74 -13.94
N ALA A 96 -5.20 -9.60 -13.65
CA ALA A 96 -5.67 -9.52 -12.26
C ALA A 96 -5.40 -10.80 -11.47
N ASP A 97 -5.59 -11.97 -12.10
CA ASP A 97 -5.31 -13.28 -11.50
C ASP A 97 -3.81 -13.46 -11.23
N TYR A 98 -2.97 -13.12 -12.20
CA TYR A 98 -1.51 -13.15 -12.04
C TYR A 98 -1.06 -12.29 -10.85
N LEU A 99 -1.52 -11.04 -10.78
CA LEU A 99 -1.16 -10.14 -9.68
C LEU A 99 -1.73 -10.60 -8.33
N SER A 100 -2.91 -11.23 -8.32
CA SER A 100 -3.49 -11.81 -7.09
C SER A 100 -2.64 -12.94 -6.52
N LEU A 101 -1.98 -13.70 -7.37
CA LEU A 101 -1.17 -14.88 -7.01
C LEU A 101 0.32 -14.57 -6.80
N LEU A 102 0.74 -13.32 -7.02
CA LEU A 102 2.11 -12.92 -6.69
C LEU A 102 2.36 -13.10 -5.19
N ALA A 103 3.42 -13.83 -4.87
CA ALA A 103 3.80 -14.08 -3.49
C ALA A 103 4.26 -12.78 -2.80
N VAL A 104 3.78 -12.56 -1.60
CA VAL A 104 4.33 -11.53 -0.71
C VAL A 104 5.70 -12.00 -0.22
N PRO A 105 6.73 -11.15 -0.22
CA PRO A 105 8.02 -11.50 0.33
C PRO A 105 7.89 -11.95 1.79
N ALA A 106 8.41 -13.14 2.09
CA ALA A 106 8.41 -13.64 3.46
C ALA A 106 9.32 -12.79 4.35
N GLN A 107 8.91 -12.60 5.60
CA GLN A 107 9.80 -12.03 6.61
C GLN A 107 10.99 -12.99 6.80
N ARG A 108 12.18 -12.50 6.50
CA ARG A 108 13.39 -13.29 6.58
C ARG A 108 13.92 -13.27 8.02
N SER A 109 14.04 -14.46 8.58
CA SER A 109 14.66 -14.65 9.88
C SER A 109 15.51 -15.94 9.83
N LEU A 110 16.59 -15.97 10.55
CA LEU A 110 17.44 -17.15 10.72
C LEU A 110 16.70 -18.24 11.53
N ARG A 111 15.58 -18.72 11.04
CA ARG A 111 14.85 -19.82 11.67
C ARG A 111 15.38 -21.16 11.13
N SER A 112 15.85 -22.00 12.05
CA SER A 112 16.03 -23.41 11.79
C SER A 112 14.68 -24.01 11.33
N GLY A 113 14.65 -24.70 10.19
CA GLY A 113 13.48 -25.44 9.71
C GLY A 113 12.83 -24.92 8.42
N PHE A 114 13.20 -23.75 7.91
CA PHE A 114 12.96 -23.46 6.51
C PHE A 114 14.13 -23.96 5.67
N PRO A 115 13.87 -24.70 4.57
CA PRO A 115 14.95 -25.04 3.65
C PRO A 115 15.60 -23.72 3.22
N ALA A 116 16.94 -23.67 3.34
CA ALA A 116 17.69 -22.55 2.82
C ALA A 116 17.32 -22.39 1.35
N ASP A 117 16.57 -21.35 1.01
CA ASP A 117 16.37 -21.03 -0.40
C ASP A 117 17.69 -20.51 -0.92
N THR A 118 18.43 -21.38 -1.56
CA THR A 118 19.75 -21.07 -2.13
C THR A 118 19.71 -19.97 -3.19
N ARG A 119 18.51 -19.57 -3.63
CA ARG A 119 18.30 -18.45 -4.56
C ARG A 119 18.31 -17.09 -3.87
N VAL A 120 18.28 -17.07 -2.53
CA VAL A 120 18.26 -15.84 -1.76
C VAL A 120 19.45 -15.80 -0.82
N SER A 121 20.25 -14.75 -0.90
CA SER A 121 21.46 -14.61 -0.11
C SER A 121 21.18 -14.59 1.39
N PRO A 122 21.90 -15.39 2.21
CA PRO A 122 21.73 -15.42 3.67
C PRO A 122 21.96 -14.07 4.36
N GLU A 123 22.71 -13.18 3.73
CA GLU A 123 22.97 -11.83 4.24
C GLU A 123 21.72 -10.95 4.36
N HIS A 124 20.62 -11.37 3.73
CA HIS A 124 19.32 -10.71 3.85
C HIS A 124 18.52 -11.21 5.06
N ASP A 125 18.99 -12.22 5.76
CA ASP A 125 18.33 -12.74 6.94
C ASP A 125 18.67 -11.89 8.17
N VAL A 126 17.67 -11.62 8.98
CA VAL A 126 17.81 -10.83 10.20
C VAL A 126 17.69 -11.73 11.42
N ASN A 127 18.51 -11.47 12.43
CA ASN A 127 18.47 -12.19 13.69
C ASN A 127 17.07 -12.06 14.34
N PRO A 128 16.46 -13.17 14.83
CA PRO A 128 15.17 -13.15 15.51
C PRO A 128 15.08 -12.17 16.68
N ASP A 129 16.16 -11.99 17.45
CA ASP A 129 16.19 -11.06 18.58
C ASP A 129 16.14 -9.60 18.12
N GLN A 130 16.81 -9.26 17.02
CA GLN A 130 16.69 -7.95 16.39
C GLN A 130 15.26 -7.70 15.87
N ILE A 131 14.62 -8.71 15.27
CA ILE A 131 13.23 -8.61 14.82
C ILE A 131 12.30 -8.36 16.00
N ASN A 132 12.47 -9.07 17.12
CA ASN A 132 11.65 -8.90 18.30
C ASN A 132 11.88 -7.53 18.95
N ARG A 133 13.13 -7.10 19.07
CA ARG A 133 13.47 -5.76 19.56
C ARG A 133 12.86 -4.67 18.68
N GLY A 134 13.03 -4.75 17.37
CA GLY A 134 12.44 -3.80 16.40
C GLY A 134 10.91 -3.76 16.48
N ARG A 135 10.26 -4.91 16.68
CA ARG A 135 8.80 -4.97 16.87
C ARG A 135 8.36 -4.22 18.14
N ASN A 136 9.11 -4.35 19.23
CA ASN A 136 8.81 -3.65 20.48
C ASN A 136 9.01 -2.14 20.32
N LEU A 137 10.11 -1.70 19.70
CA LEU A 137 10.37 -0.29 19.41
C LEU A 137 9.32 0.32 18.47
N PHE A 138 8.89 -0.43 17.46
CA PHE A 138 7.83 -0.05 16.53
C PHE A 138 6.49 0.17 17.27
N ALA A 139 6.18 -0.67 18.24
CA ALA A 139 4.99 -0.52 19.09
C ALA A 139 5.14 0.65 20.07
N GLN A 140 6.30 0.82 20.70
CA GLN A 140 6.59 1.94 21.63
C GLN A 140 6.46 3.30 20.92
N ALA A 141 6.92 3.41 19.68
CA ALA A 141 6.74 4.60 18.85
C ALA A 141 5.31 4.75 18.28
N GLN A 142 4.37 3.92 18.69
CA GLN A 142 2.96 3.95 18.24
C GLN A 142 2.77 3.77 16.70
N CYS A 143 3.76 3.30 15.98
CA CYS A 143 3.65 3.05 14.54
C CYS A 143 2.55 2.03 14.20
N VAL A 144 2.23 1.14 15.15
CA VAL A 144 1.20 0.09 15.02
C VAL A 144 -0.22 0.66 14.89
N ALA A 145 -0.47 1.90 15.27
CA ALA A 145 -1.79 2.54 15.16
C ALA A 145 -2.26 2.60 13.70
N CYS A 146 -1.35 2.91 12.76
CA CYS A 146 -1.62 2.88 11.33
C CYS A 146 -1.07 1.62 10.68
N HIS A 147 0.15 1.22 11.04
CA HIS A 147 0.83 0.05 10.49
C HIS A 147 0.50 -1.22 11.28
N THR A 148 -0.78 -1.62 11.27
CA THR A 148 -1.28 -2.83 11.92
C THR A 148 -0.47 -4.06 11.49
N PRO A 149 0.19 -4.77 12.42
CA PRO A 149 1.16 -5.82 12.06
C PRO A 149 0.57 -7.00 11.35
N GLN A 150 -0.68 -7.36 11.65
CA GLN A 150 -1.29 -8.61 11.19
C GLN A 150 -2.76 -8.41 10.82
N MET A 151 -3.16 -9.05 9.74
CA MET A 151 -4.55 -9.15 9.28
C MET A 151 -4.87 -10.57 8.84
N GLN A 152 -6.16 -10.88 8.73
CA GLN A 152 -6.64 -12.12 8.14
C GLN A 152 -7.39 -11.85 6.84
N THR A 153 -7.07 -12.61 5.79
CA THR A 153 -7.80 -12.54 4.53
C THR A 153 -9.18 -13.20 4.65
N GLY A 154 -10.12 -12.74 3.82
CA GLY A 154 -11.50 -13.25 3.86
C GLY A 154 -11.62 -14.68 3.32
N ALA A 155 -12.77 -15.31 3.63
CA ALA A 155 -13.07 -16.68 3.22
C ALA A 155 -13.58 -16.80 1.77
N ARG A 156 -13.85 -15.68 1.08
CA ARG A 156 -14.56 -15.68 -0.21
C ARG A 156 -13.69 -15.34 -1.43
N HIS A 157 -12.38 -15.38 -1.30
CA HIS A 157 -11.51 -15.13 -2.44
C HIS A 157 -11.70 -16.22 -3.50
N PRO A 158 -11.68 -15.90 -4.83
CA PRO A 158 -11.76 -16.92 -5.88
C PRO A 158 -10.70 -18.02 -5.73
N PHE A 159 -9.45 -17.65 -5.45
CA PHE A 159 -8.37 -18.59 -5.19
C PHE A 159 -8.39 -19.10 -3.75
N ALA A 160 -8.46 -20.42 -3.58
CA ALA A 160 -8.53 -21.07 -2.27
C ALA A 160 -7.30 -20.77 -1.41
N GLU A 161 -6.13 -20.67 -2.05
CA GLU A 161 -4.82 -20.40 -1.44
C GLU A 161 -4.77 -19.05 -0.74
N LEU A 162 -5.63 -18.11 -1.13
CA LEU A 162 -5.68 -16.76 -0.56
C LEU A 162 -6.78 -16.60 0.51
N ARG A 163 -7.53 -17.68 0.81
CA ARG A 163 -8.60 -17.64 1.82
C ARG A 163 -8.06 -17.89 3.20
N ASN A 164 -8.60 -17.17 4.19
CA ASN A 164 -8.32 -17.37 5.61
C ASN A 164 -6.81 -17.37 5.96
N GLN A 165 -6.02 -16.62 5.20
CA GLN A 165 -4.59 -16.51 5.43
C GLN A 165 -4.30 -15.43 6.46
N THR A 166 -3.42 -15.73 7.40
CA THR A 166 -2.83 -14.71 8.27
C THR A 166 -1.71 -14.02 7.50
N ILE A 167 -1.89 -12.73 7.22
CA ILE A 167 -0.93 -11.90 6.53
C ILE A 167 -0.35 -10.85 7.46
N ARG A 168 0.87 -10.39 7.17
CA ARG A 168 1.58 -9.37 7.95
C ARG A 168 1.93 -8.16 7.09
N PRO A 169 0.91 -7.36 6.69
CA PRO A 169 1.13 -6.23 5.81
C PRO A 169 1.77 -5.04 6.50
N TYR A 170 1.68 -4.94 7.83
CA TYR A 170 2.00 -3.72 8.56
C TYR A 170 1.28 -2.52 7.96
N SER A 171 -0.05 -2.62 7.91
CA SER A 171 -0.95 -1.61 7.37
C SER A 171 -2.37 -1.90 7.81
N ASN A 172 -3.16 -0.85 8.07
CA ASN A 172 -4.61 -0.95 8.23
C ASN A 172 -5.37 -0.65 6.91
N LEU A 173 -4.67 -0.22 5.85
CA LEU A 173 -5.21 0.18 4.54
C LEU A 173 -6.20 1.35 4.59
N LEU A 174 -6.28 2.07 5.70
CA LEU A 174 -7.11 3.26 5.87
C LEU A 174 -6.38 4.52 5.44
N LEU A 175 -7.14 5.59 5.22
CA LEU A 175 -6.60 6.92 4.98
C LEU A 175 -6.28 7.61 6.30
N HIS A 176 -5.12 8.24 6.36
CA HIS A 176 -4.70 9.08 7.48
C HIS A 176 -4.22 10.44 6.95
N ASP A 177 -4.51 11.49 7.68
CA ASP A 177 -4.01 12.82 7.38
C ASP A 177 -2.55 12.94 7.82
N MET A 178 -1.65 13.00 6.84
CA MET A 178 -0.21 13.08 7.05
C MET A 178 0.30 14.53 7.15
N GLY A 179 -0.60 15.50 7.20
CA GLY A 179 -0.28 16.91 7.31
C GLY A 179 0.25 17.54 6.02
N PRO A 180 0.50 18.87 6.04
CA PRO A 180 0.83 19.64 4.84
C PRO A 180 2.19 19.24 4.23
N GLY A 181 3.11 18.67 5.01
CA GLY A 181 4.43 18.25 4.51
C GLY A 181 4.39 17.15 3.45
N LEU A 182 3.36 16.30 3.48
CA LEU A 182 3.13 15.23 2.52
C LEU A 182 1.93 15.47 1.61
N ALA A 183 1.31 16.65 1.67
CA ALA A 183 0.17 16.96 0.83
C ALA A 183 0.56 17.09 -0.66
N ASP A 184 -0.35 16.62 -1.53
CA ASP A 184 -0.35 16.89 -2.96
C ASP A 184 -1.48 17.89 -3.33
N THR A 185 -1.89 17.92 -4.58
CA THR A 185 -2.98 18.79 -5.07
C THR A 185 -4.24 18.00 -5.44
N LEU A 186 -4.26 16.68 -5.24
CA LEU A 186 -5.33 15.81 -5.71
C LEU A 186 -6.20 15.30 -4.56
N ALA A 187 -7.50 15.31 -4.78
CA ALA A 187 -8.46 14.60 -3.94
C ALA A 187 -9.03 13.39 -4.71
N GLU A 188 -9.15 12.24 -4.05
CA GLU A 188 -9.72 11.02 -4.63
C GLU A 188 -10.72 10.38 -3.66
N GLY A 189 -12.02 10.47 -3.98
CA GLY A 189 -13.08 10.05 -3.06
C GLY A 189 -13.09 10.92 -1.80
N LYS A 190 -12.93 10.32 -0.62
CA LYS A 190 -12.80 11.04 0.64
C LYS A 190 -11.36 11.45 0.98
N ALA A 191 -10.37 10.95 0.23
CA ALA A 191 -8.99 11.33 0.45
C ALA A 191 -8.75 12.78 0.01
N THR A 192 -8.40 13.64 0.95
CA THR A 192 -7.96 15.02 0.69
C THR A 192 -6.52 15.05 0.18
N ALA A 193 -6.00 16.24 -0.10
CA ALA A 193 -4.61 16.42 -0.53
C ALA A 193 -3.57 15.80 0.44
N SER A 194 -3.80 15.92 1.75
CA SER A 194 -2.91 15.42 2.81
C SER A 194 -3.19 13.98 3.27
N MET A 195 -4.30 13.38 2.80
CA MET A 195 -4.67 12.03 3.23
C MET A 195 -4.08 10.95 2.32
N TRP A 196 -3.45 9.98 2.95
CA TRP A 196 -2.80 8.85 2.28
C TRP A 196 -3.20 7.52 2.91
N ARG A 197 -3.36 6.50 2.07
CA ARG A 197 -3.56 5.13 2.55
C ARG A 197 -2.26 4.65 3.20
N THR A 198 -2.38 4.09 4.41
CA THR A 198 -1.23 3.42 5.04
C THR A 198 -0.65 2.38 4.09
N ALA A 199 0.58 2.60 3.64
CA ALA A 199 1.26 1.69 2.74
C ALA A 199 1.66 0.41 3.47
N PRO A 200 1.45 -0.79 2.89
CA PRO A 200 2.02 -2.01 3.43
C PRO A 200 3.55 -1.93 3.48
N LEU A 201 4.14 -2.41 4.58
CA LEU A 201 5.60 -2.40 4.77
C LEU A 201 6.26 -3.73 4.39
N TRP A 202 5.48 -4.75 4.03
CA TRP A 202 6.04 -6.01 3.57
C TRP A 202 6.90 -5.83 2.32
N GLY A 203 8.03 -6.53 2.25
CA GLY A 203 8.98 -6.43 1.14
C GLY A 203 9.81 -5.15 1.09
N LEU A 204 9.56 -4.19 1.99
CA LEU A 204 10.23 -2.89 1.99
C LEU A 204 11.76 -3.02 2.11
N GLY A 205 12.26 -3.97 2.91
CA GLY A 205 13.68 -4.25 3.05
C GLY A 205 14.35 -4.78 1.77
N SER A 206 13.57 -5.29 0.81
CA SER A 206 14.06 -5.77 -0.48
C SER A 206 14.10 -4.68 -1.56
N LEU A 207 13.56 -3.49 -1.29
CA LEU A 207 13.43 -2.42 -2.29
C LEU A 207 14.80 -2.00 -2.86
N LYS A 208 15.82 -1.93 -2.01
CA LYS A 208 17.19 -1.61 -2.42
C LYS A 208 17.76 -2.60 -3.46
N TYR A 209 17.33 -3.85 -3.44
CA TYR A 209 17.79 -4.85 -4.41
C TYR A 209 17.02 -4.76 -5.72
N THR A 210 15.72 -4.54 -5.66
CA THR A 210 14.86 -4.44 -6.85
C THR A 210 15.06 -3.13 -7.62
N GLN A 211 15.50 -2.07 -6.95
CA GLN A 211 15.77 -0.77 -7.57
C GLN A 211 17.24 -0.56 -7.97
N GLY A 212 18.07 -1.59 -7.88
CA GLY A 212 19.46 -1.53 -8.34
C GLY A 212 20.41 -0.84 -7.35
N GLY A 213 20.15 -0.96 -6.07
CA GLY A 213 21.02 -0.52 -4.97
C GLY A 213 20.36 0.45 -3.99
N ALA A 214 20.90 0.52 -2.78
CA ALA A 214 20.39 1.37 -1.72
C ALA A 214 20.35 2.87 -2.11
N GLN A 215 21.29 3.31 -2.92
CA GLN A 215 21.37 4.69 -3.41
C GLN A 215 20.18 5.08 -4.31
N LYS A 216 19.53 4.10 -4.96
CA LYS A 216 18.43 4.31 -5.88
C LYS A 216 17.06 4.08 -5.23
N ALA A 217 17.02 3.46 -4.05
CA ALA A 217 15.77 3.25 -3.32
C ALA A 217 15.11 4.59 -3.00
N ARG A 218 13.79 4.63 -3.16
CA ARG A 218 12.97 5.81 -2.87
C ARG A 218 11.72 5.36 -2.11
N TYR A 219 11.31 6.19 -1.16
CA TYR A 219 10.21 5.91 -0.24
C TYR A 219 9.22 7.06 -0.27
N LEU A 220 8.04 6.83 0.30
CA LEU A 220 6.84 7.66 0.25
C LEU A 220 6.19 7.67 -1.15
N HIS A 221 4.99 8.27 -1.24
CA HIS A 221 4.17 8.25 -2.46
C HIS A 221 4.83 8.95 -3.66
N ASP A 222 5.71 9.91 -3.40
CA ASP A 222 6.39 10.74 -4.41
C ASP A 222 7.90 10.48 -4.52
N GLY A 223 8.39 9.50 -3.76
CA GLY A 223 9.80 9.10 -3.81
C GLY A 223 10.79 10.11 -3.23
N ARG A 224 10.32 11.10 -2.45
CA ARG A 224 11.19 12.15 -1.90
C ARG A 224 12.20 11.62 -0.87
N ALA A 225 11.81 10.64 -0.08
CA ALA A 225 12.68 10.08 0.94
C ALA A 225 13.68 9.07 0.34
N ARG A 226 14.95 9.21 0.68
CA ARG A 226 16.07 8.39 0.19
C ARG A 226 16.43 7.27 1.14
N THR A 227 15.94 7.34 2.39
CA THR A 227 16.16 6.34 3.43
C THR A 227 14.86 6.10 4.20
N LEU A 228 14.78 4.98 4.93
CA LEU A 228 13.64 4.71 5.83
C LEU A 228 13.58 5.75 6.96
N ILE A 229 14.72 6.17 7.49
CA ILE A 229 14.78 7.24 8.52
C ILE A 229 14.18 8.53 7.96
N GLU A 230 14.59 8.94 6.77
CA GLU A 230 14.05 10.13 6.11
C GLU A 230 12.53 10.00 5.89
N ALA A 231 12.05 8.81 5.49
CA ALA A 231 10.63 8.57 5.34
C ALA A 231 9.86 8.72 6.64
N ILE A 232 10.40 8.20 7.77
CA ILE A 232 9.79 8.35 9.09
C ILE A 232 9.76 9.82 9.52
N LEU A 233 10.83 10.58 9.28
CA LEU A 233 10.91 12.00 9.63
C LEU A 233 9.93 12.88 8.84
N TRP A 234 9.46 12.43 7.67
CA TRP A 234 8.40 13.09 6.91
C TRP A 234 6.99 12.85 7.47
N HIS A 235 6.81 11.90 8.39
CA HIS A 235 5.52 11.63 9.01
C HIS A 235 5.05 12.83 9.83
N GLY A 236 3.87 13.36 9.48
CA GLY A 236 3.23 14.50 10.15
C GLY A 236 1.75 14.23 10.39
N GLY A 237 0.98 15.26 10.71
CA GLY A 237 -0.46 15.11 10.98
C GLY A 237 -0.72 14.04 12.04
N GLU A 238 -1.59 13.06 11.74
CA GLU A 238 -1.92 11.93 12.64
C GLU A 238 -0.68 11.11 13.05
N ALA A 239 0.34 11.04 12.23
CA ALA A 239 1.57 10.30 12.52
C ALA A 239 2.64 11.12 13.28
N GLY A 240 2.33 12.37 13.65
CA GLY A 240 3.28 13.26 14.32
C GLY A 240 3.80 12.70 15.64
N ALA A 241 2.94 12.12 16.48
CA ALA A 241 3.33 11.49 17.73
C ALA A 241 4.29 10.32 17.53
N SER A 242 4.04 9.47 16.53
CA SER A 242 4.92 8.34 16.17
C SER A 242 6.30 8.82 15.71
N ARG A 243 6.37 9.91 14.94
CA ARG A 243 7.64 10.53 14.56
C ARG A 243 8.42 11.00 15.78
N VAL A 244 7.79 11.72 16.70
CA VAL A 244 8.43 12.19 17.95
C VAL A 244 8.92 11.00 18.79
N GLY A 245 8.13 9.93 18.87
CA GLY A 245 8.54 8.69 19.53
C GLY A 245 9.81 8.10 18.90
N PHE A 246 9.90 8.06 17.59
CA PHE A 246 11.10 7.61 16.87
C PHE A 246 12.30 8.55 17.08
N GLU A 247 12.10 9.86 17.04
CA GLU A 247 13.16 10.87 17.25
C GLU A 247 13.77 10.78 18.65
N SER A 248 12.98 10.36 19.66
CA SER A 248 13.43 10.19 21.04
C SER A 248 14.27 8.93 21.29
N MET A 249 14.30 7.99 20.35
CA MET A 249 15.09 6.76 20.45
C MET A 249 16.59 7.05 20.35
N SER A 250 17.41 6.20 20.97
CA SER A 250 18.87 6.22 20.77
C SER A 250 19.23 5.89 19.32
N LYS A 251 20.48 6.14 18.95
CA LYS A 251 20.96 5.82 17.61
C LYS A 251 20.83 4.32 17.31
N GLU A 252 21.19 3.46 18.26
CA GLU A 252 21.14 2.01 18.16
C GLU A 252 19.70 1.47 18.04
N GLU A 253 18.73 2.19 18.59
CA GLU A 253 17.31 1.83 18.49
C GLU A 253 16.69 2.23 17.15
N ARG A 254 17.24 3.27 16.51
CA ARG A 254 16.79 3.73 15.19
C ARG A 254 17.42 2.97 14.01
N GLU A 255 18.52 2.26 14.23
CA GLU A 255 19.24 1.43 13.25
C GLU A 255 18.81 -0.05 13.35
#